data_5a86a61969f429ede3d55909c871681e
#
_entry.id   5a86a61969f429ede3d55909c871681e
#
_cell.length_a   1.000
_cell.length_b   1.000
_cell.length_c   1.000
_cell.angle_alpha   90.00
_cell.angle_beta   90.00
_cell.angle_gamma   90.00
#
_symmetry.space_group_name_H-M   'P 1'
#
loop_
_entity.id
_entity.type
_entity.pdbx_description
1 polymer ?
#
loop_
_entity_poly.entity_id
_entity_poly.type
_entity_poly.pdbx_seq_one_letter_code
_entity_poly.pdbx_strand_id
1 'polypeptide(L)'
;MNTSNSDCVVIGIDPGIRNTGWGVIRVEGNNLHHLCHGVIQTDNGSDALRLNFIANSLDEIIKKHKPDIAAIEKIFVSNSGESALKLGMARGVALNSLVSKRQIIIKELAARYIKKAITGTGAADKDQIKYMIEKLLGKIVVKSDAADALAIAIAGYNTPNESLNSLKLNYNKKKYSNHKLNNAIRKALDKG
;
A
#
# COMPACT_ATOMS: atom_id res chain seq x y z
N MET A 1 -12.60 26.73 -15.40
CA MET A 1 -12.73 25.70 -14.36
C MET A 1 -11.37 25.47 -13.75
N ASN A 2 -11.11 26.07 -12.60
CA ASN A 2 -9.80 25.98 -11.90
C ASN A 2 -9.73 24.60 -11.23
N THR A 3 -9.09 23.62 -11.87
CA THR A 3 -8.56 22.47 -11.16
C THR A 3 -7.35 22.96 -10.39
N SER A 4 -7.55 23.24 -9.12
CA SER A 4 -6.44 23.44 -8.19
C SER A 4 -5.54 22.21 -8.28
N ASN A 5 -4.38 22.39 -8.86
CA ASN A 5 -3.32 21.39 -9.01
C ASN A 5 -2.72 21.17 -7.61
N SER A 6 -3.43 20.43 -6.76
CA SER A 6 -2.96 20.14 -5.41
C SER A 6 -1.90 19.05 -5.50
N ASP A 7 -0.73 19.36 -4.95
CA ASP A 7 0.32 18.37 -4.72
C ASP A 7 -0.24 17.16 -3.99
N CYS A 8 0.08 15.98 -4.49
CA CYS A 8 -0.40 14.71 -3.94
C CYS A 8 0.78 13.79 -3.66
N VAL A 9 0.90 13.31 -2.43
CA VAL A 9 1.90 12.30 -2.05
C VAL A 9 1.25 10.92 -2.09
N VAL A 10 1.88 10.02 -2.83
CA VAL A 10 1.39 8.67 -3.05
C VAL A 10 2.41 7.65 -2.56
N ILE A 11 1.97 6.70 -1.75
CA ILE A 11 2.77 5.53 -1.38
C ILE A 11 2.25 4.29 -2.10
N GLY A 12 3.16 3.52 -2.68
CA GLY A 12 2.89 2.17 -3.18
C GLY A 12 3.53 1.15 -2.25
N ILE A 13 2.84 0.06 -2.00
CA ILE A 13 3.32 -1.05 -1.16
C ILE A 13 3.16 -2.35 -1.93
N ASP A 14 4.27 -3.09 -2.02
CA ASP A 14 4.32 -4.47 -2.50
C ASP A 14 4.54 -5.40 -1.29
N PRO A 15 3.47 -6.00 -0.73
CA PRO A 15 3.57 -6.75 0.52
C PRO A 15 4.29 -8.08 0.33
N GLY A 16 5.15 -8.41 1.27
CA GLY A 16 5.76 -9.73 1.40
C GLY A 16 6.30 -9.93 2.80
N ILE A 17 6.18 -11.14 3.36
CA ILE A 17 6.58 -11.39 4.76
C ILE A 17 8.10 -11.33 4.96
N ARG A 18 8.89 -11.63 3.93
CA ARG A 18 10.36 -11.53 3.96
C ARG A 18 10.84 -10.18 3.46
N ASN A 19 10.25 -9.73 2.37
CA ASN A 19 10.54 -8.46 1.75
C ASN A 19 9.23 -7.74 1.49
N THR A 20 9.05 -6.56 2.07
CA THR A 20 7.96 -5.65 1.73
C THR A 20 8.55 -4.46 1.01
N GLY A 21 8.26 -4.35 -0.29
CA GLY A 21 8.64 -3.18 -1.09
C GLY A 21 7.77 -1.97 -0.75
N TRP A 22 8.38 -0.80 -0.74
CA TRP A 22 7.64 0.46 -0.61
C TRP A 22 8.28 1.55 -1.47
N GLY A 23 7.45 2.45 -1.98
CA GLY A 23 7.89 3.57 -2.78
C GLY A 23 6.97 4.77 -2.61
N VAL A 24 7.56 5.96 -2.51
CA VAL A 24 6.82 7.22 -2.32
C VAL A 24 7.16 8.18 -3.44
N ILE A 25 6.12 8.70 -4.07
CA ILE A 25 6.21 9.73 -5.10
C ILE A 25 5.39 10.95 -4.70
N ARG A 26 5.76 12.11 -5.24
CA ARG A 26 4.93 13.31 -5.25
C ARG A 26 4.47 13.58 -6.67
N VAL A 27 3.25 13.97 -6.82
CA VAL A 27 2.68 14.37 -8.10
C VAL A 27 2.35 15.85 -8.03
N GLU A 28 2.95 16.62 -8.93
CA GLU A 28 2.74 18.06 -9.10
C GLU A 28 2.22 18.30 -10.52
N GLY A 29 0.92 18.48 -10.66
CA GLY A 29 0.31 18.49 -11.98
C GLY A 29 0.46 17.18 -12.72
N ASN A 30 1.16 17.21 -13.85
CA ASN A 30 1.49 16.03 -14.64
C ASN A 30 2.91 15.47 -14.35
N ASN A 31 3.64 16.09 -13.44
CA ASN A 31 5.01 15.68 -13.14
C ASN A 31 5.06 14.71 -11.97
N LEU A 32 5.81 13.64 -12.17
CA LEU A 32 6.07 12.63 -11.14
C LEU A 32 7.46 12.89 -10.53
N HIS A 33 7.51 13.09 -9.22
CA HIS A 33 8.75 13.28 -8.48
C HIS A 33 8.99 12.10 -7.54
N HIS A 34 10.12 11.44 -7.70
CA HIS A 34 10.56 10.42 -6.77
C HIS A 34 10.95 11.07 -5.44
N LEU A 35 10.33 10.63 -4.33
CA LEU A 35 10.72 11.06 -3.00
C LEU A 35 11.65 10.07 -2.32
N CYS A 36 11.23 8.81 -2.22
CA CYS A 36 11.97 7.76 -1.54
C CYS A 36 11.45 6.37 -1.93
N HIS A 37 12.27 5.35 -1.77
CA HIS A 37 11.85 3.96 -1.90
C HIS A 37 12.74 3.05 -1.06
N GLY A 38 12.30 1.84 -0.82
CA GLY A 38 13.09 0.85 -0.11
C GLY A 38 12.40 -0.51 -0.02
N VAL A 39 13.05 -1.40 0.70
CA VAL A 39 12.52 -2.72 1.04
C VAL A 39 12.68 -2.92 2.54
N ILE A 40 11.58 -3.23 3.21
CA ILE A 40 11.59 -3.72 4.59
C ILE A 40 11.95 -5.19 4.53
N GLN A 41 13.15 -5.53 4.99
CA GLN A 41 13.66 -6.90 5.04
C GLN A 41 13.54 -7.42 6.46
N THR A 42 12.84 -8.54 6.63
CA THR A 42 12.68 -9.17 7.94
C THR A 42 13.69 -10.29 8.14
N ASP A 43 14.15 -10.46 9.38
CA ASP A 43 15.08 -11.52 9.76
C ASP A 43 14.41 -12.91 9.82
N ASN A 44 15.18 -13.94 10.18
CA ASN A 44 14.71 -15.33 10.33
C ASN A 44 13.95 -15.57 11.66
N GLY A 45 13.06 -14.65 12.04
CA GLY A 45 12.19 -14.77 13.19
C GLY A 45 10.88 -15.49 12.92
N SER A 46 10.04 -15.61 13.95
CA SER A 46 8.65 -16.06 13.79
C SER A 46 7.86 -15.09 12.90
N ASP A 47 6.79 -15.59 12.27
CA ASP A 47 5.93 -14.74 11.45
C ASP A 47 5.35 -13.56 12.24
N ALA A 48 5.05 -13.76 13.54
CA ALA A 48 4.59 -12.69 14.42
C ALA A 48 5.61 -11.55 14.57
N LEU A 49 6.90 -11.87 14.79
CA LEU A 49 7.96 -10.86 14.89
C LEU A 49 8.18 -10.14 13.56
N ARG A 50 8.16 -10.87 12.45
CA ARG A 50 8.26 -10.29 11.10
C ARG A 50 7.12 -9.32 10.83
N LEU A 51 5.88 -9.70 11.11
CA LEU A 51 4.72 -8.86 10.91
C LEU A 51 4.76 -7.60 11.77
N ASN A 52 5.20 -7.72 13.03
CA ASN A 52 5.40 -6.57 13.91
C ASN A 52 6.48 -5.63 13.37
N PHE A 53 7.59 -6.16 12.86
CA PHE A 53 8.65 -5.36 12.25
C PHE A 53 8.16 -4.61 11.01
N ILE A 54 7.36 -5.27 10.13
CA ILE A 54 6.72 -4.65 8.97
C ILE A 54 5.79 -3.52 9.41
N ALA A 55 4.93 -3.76 10.42
CA ALA A 55 4.00 -2.76 10.92
C ALA A 55 4.73 -1.50 11.40
N ASN A 56 5.72 -1.66 12.28
CA ASN A 56 6.48 -0.54 12.85
C ASN A 56 7.23 0.24 11.76
N SER A 57 7.87 -0.46 10.82
CA SER A 57 8.57 0.18 9.71
C SER A 57 7.63 0.98 8.80
N LEU A 58 6.47 0.42 8.46
CA LEU A 58 5.46 1.12 7.66
C LEU A 58 4.90 2.34 8.40
N ASP A 59 4.65 2.21 9.70
CA ASP A 59 4.18 3.32 10.53
C ASP A 59 5.15 4.51 10.53
N GLU A 60 6.46 4.25 10.59
CA GLU A 60 7.49 5.30 10.50
C GLU A 60 7.52 5.95 9.11
N ILE A 61 7.45 5.15 8.04
CA ILE A 61 7.42 5.63 6.66
C ILE A 61 6.19 6.51 6.44
N ILE A 62 5.00 6.07 6.85
CA ILE A 62 3.74 6.81 6.72
C ILE A 62 3.80 8.11 7.53
N LYS A 63 4.30 8.07 8.76
CA LYS A 63 4.45 9.24 9.61
C LYS A 63 5.38 10.29 9.00
N LYS A 64 6.49 9.83 8.40
CA LYS A 64 7.49 10.70 7.78
C LYS A 64 6.98 11.34 6.49
N HIS A 65 6.38 10.56 5.60
CA HIS A 65 6.03 11.01 4.25
C HIS A 65 4.61 11.54 4.12
N LYS A 66 3.73 11.21 5.08
CA LYS A 66 2.33 11.67 5.16
C LYS A 66 1.56 11.52 3.84
N PRO A 67 1.47 10.32 3.25
CA PRO A 67 0.83 10.13 1.96
C PRO A 67 -0.68 10.46 2.02
N ASP A 68 -1.21 10.99 0.92
CA ASP A 68 -2.63 11.26 0.72
C ASP A 68 -3.32 10.04 0.11
N ILE A 69 -2.58 9.31 -0.73
CA ILE A 69 -3.03 8.08 -1.40
C ILE A 69 -2.04 6.97 -1.07
N ALA A 70 -2.58 5.80 -0.77
CA ALA A 70 -1.83 4.55 -0.70
C ALA A 70 -2.37 3.57 -1.74
N ALA A 71 -1.48 2.93 -2.46
CA ALA A 71 -1.82 1.87 -3.39
C ALA A 71 -1.16 0.56 -2.97
N ILE A 72 -1.87 -0.54 -3.11
CA ILE A 72 -1.41 -1.89 -2.76
C ILE A 72 -1.92 -2.90 -3.79
N GLU A 73 -1.13 -3.91 -4.10
CA GLU A 73 -1.56 -4.94 -5.04
C GLU A 73 -2.63 -5.86 -4.42
N LYS A 74 -3.65 -6.20 -5.22
CA LYS A 74 -4.62 -7.25 -4.88
C LYS A 74 -3.98 -8.62 -5.00
N ILE A 75 -4.12 -9.43 -3.96
CA ILE A 75 -3.67 -10.82 -4.00
C ILE A 75 -4.68 -11.66 -4.75
N PHE A 76 -4.19 -12.44 -5.70
CA PHE A 76 -4.89 -13.59 -6.25
C PHE A 76 -4.23 -14.84 -5.69
N VAL A 77 -5.02 -15.70 -5.05
CA VAL A 77 -4.55 -16.96 -4.48
C VAL A 77 -4.03 -17.85 -5.62
N SER A 78 -2.75 -18.10 -5.65
CA SER A 78 -2.10 -19.05 -6.54
C SER A 78 -1.80 -20.38 -5.82
N ASN A 79 -1.21 -21.32 -6.51
CA ASN A 79 -1.11 -22.75 -6.21
C ASN A 79 -0.51 -23.19 -4.85
N SER A 80 0.01 -22.28 -4.01
CA SER A 80 0.54 -22.62 -2.67
C SER A 80 -0.23 -21.91 -1.58
N GLY A 81 -1.03 -22.67 -0.82
CA GLY A 81 -1.82 -22.16 0.31
C GLY A 81 -0.98 -21.46 1.38
N GLU A 82 0.20 -22.01 1.71
CA GLU A 82 1.10 -21.43 2.71
C GLU A 82 1.67 -20.08 2.27
N SER A 83 2.13 -19.97 1.03
CA SER A 83 2.64 -18.71 0.48
C SER A 83 1.54 -17.65 0.40
N ALA A 84 0.34 -18.05 -0.01
CA ALA A 84 -0.81 -17.14 -0.07
C ALA A 84 -1.21 -16.66 1.33
N LEU A 85 -1.16 -17.53 2.35
CA LEU A 85 -1.43 -17.16 3.74
C LEU A 85 -0.41 -16.14 4.24
N LYS A 86 0.88 -16.40 4.09
CA LYS A 86 1.96 -15.49 4.51
C LYS A 86 1.87 -14.13 3.82
N LEU A 87 1.58 -14.12 2.51
CA LEU A 87 1.35 -12.90 1.76
C LEU A 87 0.10 -12.15 2.27
N GLY A 88 -0.99 -12.87 2.54
CA GLY A 88 -2.22 -12.30 3.11
C GLY A 88 -1.98 -11.66 4.47
N MET A 89 -1.18 -12.29 5.33
CA MET A 89 -0.81 -11.74 6.65
C MET A 89 -0.01 -10.43 6.51
N ALA A 90 1.04 -10.40 5.69
CA ALA A 90 1.84 -9.20 5.44
C ALA A 90 0.99 -8.06 4.84
N ARG A 91 0.11 -8.39 3.89
CA ARG A 91 -0.83 -7.43 3.31
C ARG A 91 -1.85 -6.90 4.33
N GLY A 92 -2.38 -7.75 5.19
CA GLY A 92 -3.30 -7.34 6.27
C GLY A 92 -2.66 -6.35 7.23
N VAL A 93 -1.40 -6.59 7.59
CA VAL A 93 -0.60 -5.66 8.41
C VAL A 93 -0.38 -4.32 7.69
N ALA A 94 0.00 -4.35 6.40
CA ALA A 94 0.18 -3.13 5.62
C ALA A 94 -1.10 -2.30 5.55
N LEU A 95 -2.25 -2.92 5.28
CA LEU A 95 -3.55 -2.24 5.27
C LEU A 95 -3.90 -1.64 6.64
N ASN A 96 -3.63 -2.36 7.73
CA ASN A 96 -3.88 -1.86 9.08
C ASN A 96 -3.02 -0.62 9.40
N SER A 97 -1.72 -0.63 9.04
CA SER A 97 -0.83 0.52 9.23
C SER A 97 -1.32 1.74 8.44
N LEU A 98 -1.86 1.55 7.22
CA LEU A 98 -2.40 2.63 6.40
C LEU A 98 -3.66 3.27 7.00
N VAL A 99 -4.56 2.47 7.58
CA VAL A 99 -5.85 2.96 8.14
C VAL A 99 -5.68 3.59 9.51
N SER A 100 -4.75 3.10 10.33
CA SER A 100 -4.68 3.40 11.76
C SER A 100 -4.23 4.82 12.08
N LYS A 101 -3.51 5.51 11.21
CA LYS A 101 -2.78 6.75 11.53
C LYS A 101 -3.34 8.02 10.88
N ARG A 102 -4.02 7.92 9.74
CA ARG A 102 -4.46 9.08 8.95
C ARG A 102 -5.62 8.72 8.01
N GLN A 103 -6.38 9.71 7.56
CA GLN A 103 -7.30 9.53 6.43
C GLN A 103 -6.52 9.44 5.12
N ILE A 104 -6.07 8.23 4.78
CA ILE A 104 -5.37 7.92 3.53
C ILE A 104 -6.40 7.29 2.60
N ILE A 105 -6.42 7.71 1.34
CA ILE A 105 -7.22 7.06 0.30
C ILE A 105 -6.50 5.78 -0.11
N ILE A 106 -7.08 4.61 0.20
CA ILE A 106 -6.47 3.32 -0.11
C ILE A 106 -7.02 2.80 -1.44
N LYS A 107 -6.12 2.45 -2.35
CA LYS A 107 -6.43 1.87 -3.67
C LYS A 107 -5.83 0.47 -3.77
N GLU A 108 -6.69 -0.51 -4.04
CA GLU A 108 -6.29 -1.89 -4.24
C GLU A 108 -6.31 -2.22 -5.73
N LEU A 109 -5.17 -2.56 -6.30
CA LEU A 109 -4.96 -2.66 -7.74
C LEU A 109 -4.64 -4.10 -8.17
N ALA A 110 -5.22 -4.55 -9.28
CA ALA A 110 -4.85 -5.82 -9.88
C ALA A 110 -3.48 -5.72 -10.58
N ALA A 111 -2.63 -6.76 -10.50
CA ALA A 111 -1.32 -6.81 -11.15
C ALA A 111 -1.35 -6.41 -12.63
N ARG A 112 -2.33 -6.92 -13.39
CA ARG A 112 -2.49 -6.59 -14.80
C ARG A 112 -2.76 -5.11 -15.05
N TYR A 113 -3.49 -4.45 -14.13
CA TYR A 113 -3.76 -3.02 -14.20
C TYR A 113 -2.48 -2.23 -13.96
N ILE A 114 -1.70 -2.59 -12.93
CA ILE A 114 -0.42 -1.95 -12.60
C ILE A 114 0.52 -2.02 -13.81
N LYS A 115 0.70 -3.21 -14.39
CA LYS A 115 1.52 -3.41 -15.60
C LYS A 115 1.06 -2.51 -16.74
N LYS A 116 -0.23 -2.49 -17.03
CA LYS A 116 -0.81 -1.67 -18.11
C LYS A 116 -0.62 -0.16 -17.86
N ALA A 117 -0.76 0.29 -16.62
CA ALA A 117 -0.57 1.69 -16.26
C ALA A 117 0.86 2.19 -16.47
N ILE A 118 1.86 1.31 -16.32
CA ILE A 118 3.27 1.66 -16.45
C ILE A 118 3.78 1.50 -17.90
N THR A 119 3.41 0.42 -18.57
CA THR A 119 4.02 0.04 -19.86
C THR A 119 3.04 0.11 -21.04
N GLY A 120 1.78 0.46 -20.80
CA GLY A 120 0.71 0.42 -21.80
C GLY A 120 0.15 -0.99 -22.06
N THR A 121 0.81 -2.06 -21.59
CA THR A 121 0.36 -3.45 -21.75
C THR A 121 0.31 -4.19 -20.42
N GLY A 122 -0.69 -5.07 -20.25
CA GLY A 122 -0.82 -5.91 -19.05
C GLY A 122 0.08 -7.14 -19.04
N ALA A 123 0.86 -7.38 -20.10
CA ALA A 123 1.73 -8.54 -20.27
C ALA A 123 3.21 -8.26 -20.01
N ALA A 124 3.56 -7.02 -19.61
CA ALA A 124 4.94 -6.63 -19.36
C ALA A 124 5.62 -7.52 -18.32
N ASP A 125 6.90 -7.81 -18.53
CA ASP A 125 7.75 -8.50 -17.57
C ASP A 125 8.33 -7.53 -16.52
N LYS A 126 9.08 -8.06 -15.54
CA LYS A 126 9.65 -7.27 -14.45
C LYS A 126 10.72 -6.28 -14.91
N ASP A 127 11.53 -6.65 -15.87
CA ASP A 127 12.62 -5.81 -16.38
C ASP A 127 12.04 -4.62 -17.16
N GLN A 128 10.99 -4.85 -17.94
CA GLN A 128 10.28 -3.79 -18.65
C GLN A 128 9.63 -2.80 -17.67
N ILE A 129 9.01 -3.29 -16.59
CA ILE A 129 8.44 -2.43 -15.55
C ILE A 129 9.53 -1.61 -14.89
N LYS A 130 10.62 -2.24 -14.45
CA LYS A 130 11.75 -1.57 -13.82
C LYS A 130 12.34 -0.49 -14.72
N TYR A 131 12.61 -0.81 -15.98
CA TYR A 131 13.10 0.16 -16.97
C TYR A 131 12.18 1.36 -17.11
N MET A 132 10.87 1.14 -17.20
CA MET A 132 9.89 2.22 -17.31
C MET A 132 9.83 3.09 -16.05
N ILE A 133 9.90 2.50 -14.87
CA ILE A 133 9.95 3.24 -13.59
C ILE A 133 11.20 4.12 -13.53
N GLU A 134 12.36 3.59 -13.91
CA GLU A 134 13.60 4.36 -13.94
C GLU A 134 13.53 5.54 -14.92
N LYS A 135 12.89 5.35 -16.07
CA LYS A 135 12.65 6.42 -17.06
C LYS A 135 11.67 7.46 -16.56
N LEU A 136 10.54 7.04 -15.98
CA LEU A 136 9.50 7.95 -15.50
C LEU A 136 9.95 8.80 -14.30
N LEU A 137 10.79 8.25 -13.44
CA LEU A 137 11.23 8.91 -12.21
C LEU A 137 12.66 9.48 -12.28
N GLY A 138 13.41 9.21 -13.36
CA GLY A 138 14.79 9.65 -13.51
C GLY A 138 15.73 9.08 -12.42
N LYS A 139 15.44 7.89 -11.89
CA LYS A 139 16.18 7.27 -10.78
C LYS A 139 16.45 5.80 -11.05
N ILE A 140 17.66 5.35 -10.74
CA ILE A 140 18.03 3.92 -10.76
C ILE A 140 17.42 3.25 -9.51
N VAL A 141 16.72 2.14 -9.72
CA VAL A 141 16.11 1.35 -8.66
C VAL A 141 16.76 -0.03 -8.63
N VAL A 142 17.57 -0.29 -7.62
CA VAL A 142 18.39 -1.52 -7.56
C VAL A 142 17.53 -2.75 -7.22
N LYS A 143 16.62 -2.65 -6.22
CA LYS A 143 15.81 -3.77 -5.75
C LYS A 143 14.49 -3.85 -6.49
N SER A 144 14.13 -5.05 -6.99
CA SER A 144 12.89 -5.28 -7.73
C SER A 144 11.63 -4.97 -6.91
N ASP A 145 11.59 -5.38 -5.64
CA ASP A 145 10.43 -5.13 -4.76
C ASP A 145 10.15 -3.62 -4.60
N ALA A 146 11.20 -2.79 -4.58
CA ALA A 146 11.05 -1.34 -4.55
C ALA A 146 10.56 -0.78 -5.90
N ALA A 147 10.99 -1.35 -7.02
CA ALA A 147 10.49 -0.97 -8.35
C ALA A 147 9.01 -1.34 -8.50
N ASP A 148 8.62 -2.53 -8.07
CA ASP A 148 7.22 -2.98 -8.05
C ASP A 148 6.36 -2.03 -7.19
N ALA A 149 6.85 -1.63 -6.02
CA ALA A 149 6.15 -0.67 -5.15
C ALA A 149 6.02 0.73 -5.79
N LEU A 150 7.03 1.22 -6.48
CA LEU A 150 6.95 2.49 -7.23
C LEU A 150 5.95 2.39 -8.40
N ALA A 151 5.92 1.25 -9.10
CA ALA A 151 4.92 0.98 -10.13
C ALA A 151 3.49 1.01 -9.55
N ILE A 152 3.30 0.40 -8.38
CA ILE A 152 2.02 0.43 -7.65
C ILE A 152 1.64 1.87 -7.27
N ALA A 153 2.58 2.71 -6.81
CA ALA A 153 2.31 4.10 -6.48
C ALA A 153 1.83 4.90 -7.70
N ILE A 154 2.53 4.80 -8.84
CA ILE A 154 2.18 5.49 -10.09
C ILE A 154 0.82 5.01 -10.60
N ALA A 155 0.58 3.70 -10.64
CA ALA A 155 -0.69 3.13 -11.04
C ALA A 155 -1.83 3.58 -10.10
N GLY A 156 -1.55 3.67 -8.81
CA GLY A 156 -2.48 4.17 -7.80
C GLY A 156 -2.89 5.62 -8.03
N TYR A 157 -1.95 6.48 -8.38
CA TYR A 157 -2.27 7.86 -8.74
C TYR A 157 -3.19 7.92 -9.98
N ASN A 158 -2.85 7.17 -11.01
CA ASN A 158 -3.58 7.16 -12.27
C ASN A 158 -4.98 6.50 -12.20
N THR A 159 -5.31 5.82 -11.10
CA THR A 159 -6.62 5.22 -10.90
C THR A 159 -7.64 6.30 -10.53
N PRO A 160 -8.76 6.45 -11.27
CA PRO A 160 -9.80 7.42 -10.92
C PRO A 160 -10.35 7.22 -9.51
N ASN A 161 -10.65 8.31 -8.81
CA ASN A 161 -11.23 8.27 -7.46
C ASN A 161 -12.66 7.69 -7.44
N GLU A 162 -13.35 7.67 -8.57
CA GLU A 162 -14.72 7.15 -8.70
C GLU A 162 -14.81 5.63 -8.49
N SER A 163 -13.73 4.89 -8.75
CA SER A 163 -13.64 3.47 -8.40
C SER A 163 -13.69 3.22 -6.89
N LEU A 164 -13.58 4.26 -6.09
CA LEU A 164 -13.58 4.24 -4.62
C LEU A 164 -14.97 4.44 -4.01
N ASN A 165 -16.00 4.77 -4.81
CA ASN A 165 -17.35 4.96 -4.27
C ASN A 165 -17.97 3.67 -3.72
N SER A 166 -17.42 2.50 -4.07
CA SER A 166 -17.80 1.23 -3.46
C SER A 166 -17.07 0.93 -2.13
N LEU A 167 -15.97 1.64 -1.84
CA LEU A 167 -15.14 1.48 -0.64
C LEU A 167 -14.94 2.81 0.12
N LYS A 168 -15.85 3.78 -0.03
CA LYS A 168 -16.00 4.77 1.03
C LYS A 168 -16.41 3.99 2.26
N LEU A 169 -15.44 3.50 2.99
CA LEU A 169 -15.54 3.35 4.41
C LEU A 169 -15.96 4.74 4.90
N ASN A 170 -17.26 4.98 4.88
CA ASN A 170 -17.87 5.97 5.72
C ASN A 170 -17.49 5.53 7.15
N TYR A 171 -16.29 5.88 7.52
CA TYR A 171 -15.87 5.89 8.91
C TYR A 171 -16.65 7.01 9.56
N ASN A 172 -17.97 6.85 9.55
CA ASN A 172 -18.86 7.61 10.36
C ASN A 172 -18.49 7.24 11.78
N LYS A 173 -17.66 8.07 12.43
CA LYS A 173 -17.35 8.01 13.88
C LYS A 173 -18.59 7.78 14.74
N LYS A 174 -19.80 7.98 14.23
CA LYS A 174 -21.08 7.74 14.88
C LYS A 174 -21.58 6.29 14.84
N LYS A 175 -21.12 5.42 13.90
CA LYS A 175 -21.67 4.06 13.77
C LYS A 175 -20.88 2.97 14.48
N TYR A 176 -19.62 3.22 14.78
CA TYR A 176 -18.88 2.47 15.79
C TYR A 176 -18.87 3.27 17.09
N SER A 177 -20.05 3.63 17.61
CA SER A 177 -20.12 3.96 19.01
C SER A 177 -19.73 2.67 19.73
N ASN A 178 -18.56 2.70 20.34
CA ASN A 178 -17.93 1.62 21.10
C ASN A 178 -18.81 1.09 22.26
N HIS A 179 -20.04 1.55 22.39
CA HIS A 179 -20.88 1.23 23.54
C HIS A 179 -21.28 -0.26 23.59
N LYS A 180 -21.66 -0.87 22.46
CA LYS A 180 -22.02 -2.31 22.45
C LYS A 180 -20.80 -3.20 22.59
N LEU A 181 -19.69 -2.88 21.89
CA LEU A 181 -18.45 -3.65 21.98
C LEU A 181 -17.78 -3.47 23.33
N ASN A 182 -17.69 -2.25 23.85
CA ASN A 182 -17.14 -1.99 25.18
C ASN A 182 -17.99 -2.62 26.30
N ASN A 183 -19.32 -2.67 26.17
CA ASN A 183 -20.17 -3.37 27.11
C ASN A 183 -20.02 -4.90 27.02
N ALA A 184 -19.83 -5.45 25.82
CA ALA A 184 -19.56 -6.87 25.64
C ALA A 184 -18.19 -7.27 26.24
N ILE A 185 -17.15 -6.47 25.99
CA ILE A 185 -15.81 -6.66 26.55
C ILE A 185 -15.82 -6.53 28.07
N ARG A 186 -16.46 -5.49 28.64
CA ARG A 186 -16.59 -5.35 30.09
C ARG A 186 -17.32 -6.54 30.73
N LYS A 187 -18.46 -6.96 30.14
CA LYS A 187 -19.18 -8.16 30.63
C LYS A 187 -18.37 -9.45 30.54
N ALA A 188 -17.41 -9.53 29.61
CA ALA A 188 -16.53 -10.68 29.51
C ALA A 188 -15.40 -10.64 30.55
N LEU A 189 -14.86 -9.45 30.82
CA LEU A 189 -13.80 -9.23 31.84
C LEU A 189 -14.32 -9.33 33.27
N ASP A 190 -15.59 -8.95 33.53
CA ASP A 190 -16.22 -8.99 34.89
C ASP A 190 -16.67 -10.41 35.28
N LYS A 191 -16.52 -11.41 34.37
CA LYS A 191 -16.89 -12.81 34.62
C LYS A 191 -15.69 -13.75 34.87
N GLY A 192 -14.48 -13.24 34.89
CA GLY A 192 -13.25 -13.96 35.23
C GLY A 192 -12.67 -13.52 36.54
#